data_234b887682f44f41aa5903b6f5fa036b
#
_entry.id   234b887682f44f41aa5903b6f5fa036b
#
_cell.length_a   1.000
_cell.length_b   1.000
_cell.length_c   1.000
_cell.angle_alpha   90.00
_cell.angle_beta   90.00
_cell.angle_gamma   90.00
#
_symmetry.space_group_name_H-M   'P 1'
#
loop_
_entity.id
_entity.type
_entity.pdbx_description
1 polymer ?
#
loop_
_entity_poly.entity_id
_entity_poly.type
_entity_poly.pdbx_seq_one_letter_code
_entity_poly.pdbx_strand_id
1 'polypeptide(L)'
;MSLFLGKIHFWLFNKILWFEGLEKEVIGLAGNLGMNVEKLQAEIESKYGPMLPDKPLEELIDQSNIHGWLQSSIHDAEGRMAAWTRAIIVDDVKNITKIQKIYINQGIKAADEVKESCGDINSAEELYIKINDYILDGMPCDRVDEMIESSDECITWRKRICVHKDVWEREDINVEQFYNLRDLWIESFVNKLNSKFQYVKNDDGTFSIKIIK
;
A
#
# COMPACT_ATOMS: atom_id res chain seq x y z
N MET A 1 -6.61 18.68 18.65
CA MET A 1 -7.07 17.97 17.44
C MET A 1 -7.47 19.03 16.42
N SER A 2 -7.05 18.91 15.18
CA SER A 2 -7.43 19.87 14.12
C SER A 2 -8.90 19.66 13.79
N LEU A 3 -9.69 20.72 13.90
CA LEU A 3 -11.10 20.73 13.48
C LEU A 3 -11.26 20.99 11.97
N PHE A 4 -10.15 21.09 11.24
CA PHE A 4 -10.15 21.40 9.82
C PHE A 4 -9.36 20.37 9.03
N LEU A 5 -9.88 20.01 7.85
CA LEU A 5 -9.18 19.18 6.89
C LEU A 5 -7.95 19.93 6.35
N GLY A 6 -6.77 19.35 6.57
CA GLY A 6 -5.50 19.84 6.03
C GLY A 6 -4.97 18.90 4.94
N LYS A 7 -3.94 19.36 4.21
CA LYS A 7 -3.30 18.61 3.11
C LYS A 7 -2.93 17.16 3.49
N ILE A 8 -2.53 16.93 4.74
CA ILE A 8 -2.15 15.61 5.24
C ILE A 8 -3.32 14.61 5.23
N HIS A 9 -4.56 15.08 5.47
CA HIS A 9 -5.75 14.22 5.48
C HIS A 9 -6.12 13.78 4.04
N PHE A 10 -6.03 14.70 3.07
CA PHE A 10 -6.23 14.40 1.65
C PHE A 10 -5.13 13.47 1.13
N TRP A 11 -3.88 13.70 1.51
CA TRP A 11 -2.77 12.85 1.15
C TRP A 11 -2.98 11.41 1.65
N LEU A 12 -3.39 11.23 2.91
CA LEU A 12 -3.66 9.92 3.47
C LEU A 12 -4.89 9.26 2.83
N PHE A 13 -5.95 10.05 2.58
CA PHE A 13 -7.13 9.57 1.89
C PHE A 13 -6.81 9.05 0.48
N ASN A 14 -5.97 9.76 -0.28
CA ASN A 14 -5.53 9.29 -1.59
C ASN A 14 -4.78 7.96 -1.52
N LYS A 15 -3.97 7.74 -0.48
CA LYS A 15 -3.28 6.44 -0.27
C LYS A 15 -4.28 5.32 0.00
N ILE A 16 -5.35 5.59 0.77
CA ILE A 16 -6.44 4.61 0.99
C ILE A 16 -7.10 4.28 -0.36
N LEU A 17 -7.43 5.28 -1.17
CA LEU A 17 -8.05 5.05 -2.49
C LEU A 17 -7.14 4.25 -3.44
N TRP A 18 -5.83 4.49 -3.43
CA TRP A 18 -4.87 3.70 -4.18
C TRP A 18 -4.83 2.25 -3.71
N PHE A 19 -4.87 2.03 -2.41
CA PHE A 19 -4.90 0.69 -1.83
C PHE A 19 -6.22 -0.04 -2.15
N GLU A 20 -7.37 0.63 -2.10
CA GLU A 20 -8.65 0.08 -2.55
C GLU A 20 -8.68 -0.16 -4.07
N GLY A 21 -7.95 0.63 -4.86
CA GLY A 21 -7.72 0.37 -6.28
C GLY A 21 -7.01 -0.96 -6.52
N LEU A 22 -6.01 -1.27 -5.69
CA LEU A 22 -5.32 -2.56 -5.68
C LEU A 22 -6.26 -3.71 -5.29
N GLU A 23 -7.09 -3.49 -4.27
CA GLU A 23 -8.11 -4.45 -3.81
C GLU A 23 -9.09 -4.81 -4.94
N LYS A 24 -9.55 -3.84 -5.73
CA LYS A 24 -10.43 -4.07 -6.88
C LYS A 24 -9.80 -5.04 -7.90
N GLU A 25 -8.50 -4.91 -8.14
CA GLU A 25 -7.79 -5.82 -9.06
C GLU A 25 -7.68 -7.24 -8.47
N VAL A 26 -7.48 -7.37 -7.15
CA VAL A 26 -7.47 -8.66 -6.45
C VAL A 26 -8.86 -9.31 -6.47
N ILE A 27 -9.94 -8.54 -6.31
CA ILE A 27 -11.32 -9.04 -6.48
C ILE A 27 -11.55 -9.52 -7.92
N GLY A 28 -11.08 -8.76 -8.91
CA GLY A 28 -11.14 -9.17 -10.31
C GLY A 28 -10.41 -10.50 -10.56
N LEU A 29 -9.26 -10.71 -9.91
CA LEU A 29 -8.55 -11.97 -9.95
C LEU A 29 -9.39 -13.12 -9.36
N ALA A 30 -10.03 -12.93 -8.21
CA ALA A 30 -10.91 -13.93 -7.60
C ALA A 30 -12.02 -14.37 -8.56
N GLY A 31 -12.64 -13.40 -9.26
CA GLY A 31 -13.64 -13.67 -10.30
C GLY A 31 -13.06 -14.48 -11.47
N ASN A 32 -11.87 -14.14 -11.95
CA ASN A 32 -11.19 -14.86 -13.03
C ASN A 32 -10.77 -16.29 -12.62
N LEU A 33 -10.64 -16.56 -11.34
CA LEU A 33 -10.40 -17.89 -10.78
C LEU A 33 -11.67 -18.71 -10.62
N GLY A 34 -12.84 -18.15 -10.93
CA GLY A 34 -14.14 -18.81 -10.80
C GLY A 34 -14.69 -18.87 -9.37
N MET A 35 -14.15 -18.04 -8.47
CA MET A 35 -14.63 -17.94 -7.09
C MET A 35 -15.99 -17.24 -7.03
N ASN A 36 -16.80 -17.57 -6.04
CA ASN A 36 -18.07 -16.86 -5.81
C ASN A 36 -17.79 -15.49 -5.15
N VAL A 37 -17.51 -14.51 -6.00
CA VAL A 37 -17.15 -13.14 -5.57
C VAL A 37 -18.25 -12.50 -4.74
N GLU A 38 -19.52 -12.63 -5.14
CA GLU A 38 -20.65 -12.00 -4.41
C GLU A 38 -20.74 -12.51 -2.97
N LYS A 39 -20.61 -13.82 -2.77
CA LYS A 39 -20.63 -14.43 -1.43
C LYS A 39 -19.42 -13.98 -0.60
N LEU A 40 -18.22 -14.05 -1.17
CA LEU A 40 -17.00 -13.65 -0.48
C LEU A 40 -17.00 -12.17 -0.12
N GLN A 41 -17.45 -11.31 -1.04
CA GLN A 41 -17.58 -9.87 -0.80
C GLN A 41 -18.54 -9.58 0.35
N ALA A 42 -19.73 -10.22 0.37
CA ALA A 42 -20.69 -10.04 1.46
C ALA A 42 -20.11 -10.48 2.82
N GLU A 43 -19.36 -11.58 2.87
CA GLU A 43 -18.70 -12.06 4.07
C GLU A 43 -17.60 -11.08 4.55
N ILE A 44 -16.77 -10.59 3.64
CA ILE A 44 -15.67 -9.66 3.94
C ILE A 44 -16.22 -8.30 4.37
N GLU A 45 -17.19 -7.76 3.64
CA GLU A 45 -17.83 -6.48 3.98
C GLU A 45 -18.61 -6.52 5.29
N SER A 46 -19.17 -7.68 5.67
CA SER A 46 -19.79 -7.83 6.99
C SER A 46 -18.81 -7.65 8.15
N LYS A 47 -17.52 -7.87 7.91
CA LYS A 47 -16.43 -7.80 8.90
C LYS A 47 -15.70 -6.45 8.88
N TYR A 48 -15.48 -5.89 7.70
CA TYR A 48 -14.63 -4.71 7.48
C TYR A 48 -15.36 -3.53 6.80
N GLY A 49 -16.66 -3.65 6.59
CA GLY A 49 -17.40 -2.66 5.81
C GLY A 49 -17.07 -2.67 4.32
N PRO A 50 -17.85 -1.93 3.52
CA PRO A 50 -17.59 -1.78 2.08
C PRO A 50 -16.40 -0.85 1.81
N MET A 51 -15.92 -0.88 0.56
CA MET A 51 -15.00 0.14 0.05
C MET A 51 -15.61 1.53 0.17
N LEU A 52 -14.75 2.53 0.23
CA LEU A 52 -15.18 3.92 0.24
C LEU A 52 -15.93 4.25 -1.06
N PRO A 53 -17.08 4.94 -0.99
CA PRO A 53 -17.78 5.39 -2.18
C PRO A 53 -16.97 6.46 -2.92
N ASP A 54 -17.17 6.54 -4.24
CA ASP A 54 -16.53 7.55 -5.08
C ASP A 54 -17.11 8.96 -4.81
N LYS A 55 -16.61 9.56 -3.74
CA LYS A 55 -17.01 10.88 -3.25
C LYS A 55 -15.81 11.65 -2.70
N PRO A 56 -15.85 12.99 -2.70
CA PRO A 56 -14.85 13.82 -2.04
C PRO A 56 -14.73 13.50 -0.55
N LEU A 57 -13.50 13.62 -0.01
CA LEU A 57 -13.22 13.35 1.40
C LEU A 57 -14.15 14.13 2.35
N GLU A 58 -14.47 15.37 1.99
CA GLU A 58 -15.30 16.28 2.80
C GLU A 58 -16.72 15.78 3.01
N GLU A 59 -17.24 14.94 2.09
CA GLU A 59 -18.56 14.34 2.17
C GLU A 59 -18.57 13.02 2.96
N LEU A 60 -17.41 12.39 3.14
CA LEU A 60 -17.29 11.06 3.73
C LEU A 60 -16.82 11.11 5.19
N ILE A 61 -15.91 12.01 5.48
CA ILE A 61 -15.16 12.02 6.74
C ILE A 61 -16.02 12.48 7.92
N ASP A 62 -15.89 11.79 9.04
CA ASP A 62 -16.43 12.28 10.31
C ASP A 62 -15.60 13.48 10.81
N GLN A 63 -16.12 14.67 10.59
CA GLN A 63 -15.47 15.92 11.01
C GLN A 63 -15.32 16.05 12.53
N SER A 64 -16.09 15.30 13.31
CA SER A 64 -15.94 15.27 14.78
C SER A 64 -14.78 14.40 15.22
N ASN A 65 -14.34 13.43 14.39
CA ASN A 65 -13.27 12.49 14.69
C ASN A 65 -12.45 12.13 13.42
N ILE A 66 -11.87 13.15 12.78
CA ILE A 66 -11.10 13.02 11.53
C ILE A 66 -10.05 11.90 11.60
N HIS A 67 -9.24 11.88 12.67
CA HIS A 67 -8.16 10.90 12.81
C HIS A 67 -8.68 9.48 13.04
N GLY A 68 -9.71 9.33 13.87
CA GLY A 68 -10.32 8.02 14.11
C GLY A 68 -10.99 7.46 12.85
N TRP A 69 -11.64 8.31 12.05
CA TRP A 69 -12.23 7.91 10.78
C TRP A 69 -11.18 7.42 9.78
N LEU A 70 -10.07 8.18 9.61
CA LEU A 70 -8.96 7.78 8.74
C LEU A 70 -8.30 6.49 9.21
N GLN A 71 -8.04 6.35 10.52
CA GLN A 71 -7.47 5.14 11.10
C GLN A 71 -8.36 3.92 10.86
N SER A 72 -9.69 4.07 11.04
CA SER A 72 -10.64 3.00 10.77
C SER A 72 -10.64 2.63 9.29
N SER A 73 -10.69 3.63 8.40
CA SER A 73 -10.66 3.40 6.95
C SER A 73 -9.40 2.67 6.48
N ILE A 74 -8.24 2.94 7.09
CA ILE A 74 -7.00 2.20 6.83
C ILE A 74 -7.15 0.74 7.25
N HIS A 75 -7.60 0.48 8.49
CA HIS A 75 -7.75 -0.88 9.01
C HIS A 75 -8.79 -1.68 8.24
N ASP A 76 -9.88 -1.04 7.82
CA ASP A 76 -10.93 -1.68 7.04
C ASP A 76 -10.43 -2.08 5.66
N ALA A 77 -9.74 -1.19 4.95
CA ALA A 77 -9.14 -1.47 3.65
C ALA A 77 -8.08 -2.59 3.72
N GLU A 78 -7.18 -2.55 4.72
CA GLU A 78 -6.19 -3.61 4.94
C GLU A 78 -6.84 -4.94 5.31
N GLY A 79 -7.86 -4.92 6.17
CA GLY A 79 -8.59 -6.13 6.57
C GLY A 79 -9.28 -6.80 5.39
N ARG A 80 -9.93 -6.04 4.52
CA ARG A 80 -10.52 -6.56 3.28
C ARG A 80 -9.46 -7.18 2.37
N MET A 81 -8.35 -6.47 2.15
CA MET A 81 -7.23 -6.96 1.32
C MET A 81 -6.65 -8.26 1.86
N ALA A 82 -6.43 -8.37 3.17
CA ALA A 82 -5.93 -9.58 3.81
C ALA A 82 -6.92 -10.75 3.62
N ALA A 83 -8.22 -10.50 3.82
CA ALA A 83 -9.26 -11.51 3.66
C ALA A 83 -9.38 -12.00 2.20
N TRP A 84 -9.33 -11.11 1.22
CA TRP A 84 -9.30 -11.47 -0.20
C TRP A 84 -8.04 -12.27 -0.56
N THR A 85 -6.87 -11.82 -0.07
CA THR A 85 -5.60 -12.54 -0.27
C THR A 85 -5.69 -13.96 0.29
N ARG A 86 -6.21 -14.11 1.52
CA ARG A 86 -6.43 -15.41 2.14
C ARG A 86 -7.33 -16.31 1.31
N ALA A 87 -8.49 -15.81 0.89
CA ALA A 87 -9.43 -16.58 0.10
C ALA A 87 -8.78 -17.16 -1.16
N ILE A 88 -8.00 -16.33 -1.88
CA ILE A 88 -7.32 -16.72 -3.14
C ILE A 88 -6.22 -17.74 -2.90
N ILE A 89 -5.40 -17.62 -1.85
CA ILE A 89 -4.30 -18.54 -1.58
C ILE A 89 -4.74 -19.85 -0.91
N VAL A 90 -5.86 -19.84 -0.20
CA VAL A 90 -6.47 -21.06 0.35
C VAL A 90 -7.05 -21.94 -0.77
N ASP A 91 -7.58 -21.32 -1.83
CA ASP A 91 -8.05 -22.03 -3.01
C ASP A 91 -6.88 -22.74 -3.74
N ASP A 92 -5.81 -22.03 -4.06
CA ASP A 92 -4.53 -22.58 -4.52
C ASP A 92 -3.38 -21.64 -4.10
N VAL A 93 -2.42 -22.15 -3.33
CA VAL A 93 -1.25 -21.37 -2.88
C VAL A 93 -0.44 -20.79 -4.05
N LYS A 94 -0.47 -21.38 -5.22
CA LYS A 94 0.20 -20.87 -6.43
C LYS A 94 -0.42 -19.57 -6.94
N ASN A 95 -1.65 -19.26 -6.55
CA ASN A 95 -2.30 -18.00 -6.91
C ASN A 95 -1.62 -16.77 -6.33
N ILE A 96 -0.74 -16.92 -5.33
CA ILE A 96 0.09 -15.82 -4.81
C ILE A 96 0.89 -15.16 -5.94
N THR A 97 1.36 -15.91 -6.92
CA THR A 97 2.11 -15.35 -8.08
C THR A 97 1.25 -14.43 -8.96
N LYS A 98 -0.06 -14.64 -8.96
CA LYS A 98 -1.00 -13.77 -9.68
C LYS A 98 -1.25 -12.48 -8.89
N ILE A 99 -1.36 -12.57 -7.57
CA ILE A 99 -1.43 -11.40 -6.68
C ILE A 99 -0.15 -10.56 -6.80
N GLN A 100 1.03 -11.19 -6.79
CA GLN A 100 2.32 -10.51 -7.02
C GLN A 100 2.31 -9.67 -8.29
N LYS A 101 1.79 -10.21 -9.40
CA LYS A 101 1.67 -9.48 -10.67
C LYS A 101 0.77 -8.24 -10.56
N ILE A 102 -0.30 -8.30 -9.79
CA ILE A 102 -1.18 -7.16 -9.53
C ILE A 102 -0.42 -6.05 -8.80
N TYR A 103 0.33 -6.39 -7.75
CA TYR A 103 1.15 -5.42 -7.02
C TYR A 103 2.23 -4.79 -7.92
N ILE A 104 2.94 -5.60 -8.72
CA ILE A 104 3.93 -5.13 -9.69
C ILE A 104 3.29 -4.16 -10.69
N ASN A 105 2.15 -4.53 -11.28
CA ASN A 105 1.47 -3.71 -12.28
C ASN A 105 1.00 -2.37 -11.68
N GLN A 106 0.49 -2.37 -10.45
CA GLN A 106 0.08 -1.13 -9.80
C GLN A 106 1.30 -0.24 -9.49
N GLY A 107 2.44 -0.80 -9.06
CA GLY A 107 3.68 -0.05 -8.88
C GLY A 107 4.15 0.62 -10.17
N ILE A 108 4.07 -0.10 -11.31
CA ILE A 108 4.38 0.46 -12.64
C ILE A 108 3.42 1.61 -12.98
N LYS A 109 2.11 1.43 -12.76
CA LYS A 109 1.09 2.44 -13.02
C LYS A 109 1.31 3.71 -12.19
N ALA A 110 1.64 3.56 -10.91
CA ALA A 110 1.95 4.68 -10.03
C ALA A 110 3.20 5.44 -10.52
N ALA A 111 4.23 4.73 -10.99
CA ALA A 111 5.42 5.35 -11.55
C ALA A 111 5.13 6.13 -12.85
N ASP A 112 4.25 5.60 -13.70
CA ASP A 112 3.83 6.31 -14.92
C ASP A 112 3.07 7.61 -14.57
N GLU A 113 2.17 7.59 -13.56
CA GLU A 113 1.47 8.78 -13.07
C GLU A 113 2.44 9.84 -12.52
N VAL A 114 3.47 9.42 -11.78
CA VAL A 114 4.50 10.34 -11.29
C VAL A 114 5.28 10.96 -12.45
N LYS A 115 5.65 10.17 -13.47
CA LYS A 115 6.34 10.68 -14.67
C LYS A 115 5.52 11.73 -15.41
N GLU A 116 4.21 11.47 -15.56
CA GLU A 116 3.29 12.39 -16.23
C GLU A 116 3.12 13.71 -15.47
N SER A 117 3.06 13.65 -14.13
CA SER A 117 2.76 14.79 -13.28
C SER A 117 3.99 15.60 -12.84
N CYS A 118 5.13 14.93 -12.61
CA CYS A 118 6.34 15.53 -12.04
C CYS A 118 7.55 15.52 -12.98
N GLY A 119 7.51 14.74 -14.08
CA GLY A 119 8.66 14.52 -14.97
C GLY A 119 9.66 13.52 -14.38
N ASP A 120 10.93 13.67 -14.76
CA ASP A 120 12.00 12.77 -14.35
C ASP A 120 12.40 12.99 -12.90
N ILE A 121 12.43 11.91 -12.13
CA ILE A 121 12.93 11.86 -10.75
C ILE A 121 14.38 11.34 -10.77
N ASN A 122 15.31 12.08 -10.19
CA ASN A 122 16.74 11.81 -10.35
C ASN A 122 17.52 11.62 -9.04
N SER A 123 16.85 11.61 -7.89
CA SER A 123 17.48 11.33 -6.61
C SER A 123 16.80 10.20 -5.84
N ALA A 124 17.55 9.49 -5.01
CA ALA A 124 17.03 8.44 -4.13
C ALA A 124 16.01 9.01 -3.12
N GLU A 125 16.26 10.21 -2.62
CA GLU A 125 15.37 10.90 -1.70
C GLU A 125 14.01 11.22 -2.34
N GLU A 126 14.00 11.78 -3.58
CA GLU A 126 12.76 12.04 -4.30
C GLU A 126 11.99 10.76 -4.61
N LEU A 127 12.68 9.67 -5.01
CA LEU A 127 12.05 8.36 -5.20
C LEU A 127 11.34 7.88 -3.95
N TYR A 128 11.99 7.98 -2.78
CA TYR A 128 11.40 7.60 -1.50
C TYR A 128 10.17 8.47 -1.16
N ILE A 129 10.26 9.78 -1.36
CA ILE A 129 9.14 10.70 -1.14
C ILE A 129 7.95 10.28 -2.03
N LYS A 130 8.19 9.98 -3.31
CA LYS A 130 7.14 9.59 -4.25
C LYS A 130 6.52 8.22 -3.91
N ILE A 131 7.30 7.24 -3.46
CA ILE A 131 6.78 5.98 -2.94
C ILE A 131 5.79 6.25 -1.81
N ASN A 132 6.14 7.15 -0.89
CA ASN A 132 5.29 7.48 0.25
C ASN A 132 4.00 8.21 -0.11
N ASP A 133 3.86 8.73 -1.31
CA ASP A 133 2.59 9.29 -1.81
C ASP A 133 1.54 8.19 -2.10
N TYR A 134 1.96 6.93 -2.25
CA TYR A 134 1.12 5.79 -2.63
C TYR A 134 1.02 4.69 -1.56
N ILE A 135 2.13 4.37 -0.89
CA ILE A 135 2.17 3.28 0.08
C ILE A 135 1.37 3.64 1.33
N LEU A 136 0.37 2.79 1.64
CA LEU A 136 -0.39 2.86 2.89
C LEU A 136 0.42 2.20 4.01
N ASP A 137 0.84 2.96 5.01
CA ASP A 137 1.74 2.51 6.08
C ASP A 137 1.33 3.16 7.43
N GLY A 138 0.09 2.92 7.82
CA GLY A 138 -0.51 3.48 9.03
C GLY A 138 -0.77 4.99 8.95
N MET A 139 -0.91 5.59 10.11
CA MET A 139 -1.07 7.03 10.27
C MET A 139 0.29 7.74 10.29
N PRO A 140 0.39 8.98 9.80
CA PRO A 140 1.66 9.73 9.83
C PRO A 140 2.26 9.90 11.24
N CYS A 141 1.42 9.90 12.27
CA CYS A 141 1.87 9.98 13.68
C CYS A 141 2.51 8.69 14.20
N ASP A 142 2.32 7.56 13.54
CA ASP A 142 2.92 6.28 13.94
C ASP A 142 4.43 6.27 13.75
N ARG A 143 4.95 7.11 12.83
CA ARG A 143 6.39 7.21 12.53
C ARG A 143 6.99 5.83 12.28
N VAL A 144 6.39 5.10 11.36
CA VAL A 144 6.74 3.70 11.06
C VAL A 144 8.19 3.55 10.62
N ASP A 145 8.70 4.51 9.85
CA ASP A 145 10.06 4.50 9.34
C ASP A 145 11.01 5.38 10.16
N GLU A 146 12.23 4.89 10.32
CA GLU A 146 13.38 5.64 10.82
C GLU A 146 14.39 5.79 9.70
N MET A 147 14.67 7.03 9.32
CA MET A 147 15.69 7.36 8.32
C MET A 147 17.08 7.19 8.91
N ILE A 148 17.93 6.43 8.22
CA ILE A 148 19.32 6.15 8.61
C ILE A 148 20.28 6.97 7.76
N GLU A 149 20.04 7.03 6.45
CA GLU A 149 20.82 7.76 5.48
C GLU A 149 19.88 8.42 4.48
N SER A 150 20.20 9.67 4.07
CA SER A 150 19.46 10.37 3.01
C SER A 150 20.45 11.19 2.19
N SER A 151 20.53 10.86 0.90
CA SER A 151 21.31 11.57 -0.11
C SER A 151 20.67 11.39 -1.50
N ASP A 152 21.17 12.14 -2.49
CA ASP A 152 20.70 11.98 -3.88
C ASP A 152 20.99 10.58 -4.44
N GLU A 153 22.08 9.94 -4.02
CA GLU A 153 22.52 8.63 -4.53
C GLU A 153 21.98 7.45 -3.74
N CYS A 154 21.68 7.64 -2.45
CA CYS A 154 21.26 6.59 -1.54
C CYS A 154 20.34 7.13 -0.45
N ILE A 155 19.23 6.43 -0.23
CA ILE A 155 18.39 6.61 0.94
C ILE A 155 18.22 5.26 1.62
N THR A 156 18.40 5.21 2.96
CA THR A 156 18.28 3.99 3.76
C THR A 156 17.39 4.24 4.96
N TRP A 157 16.45 3.32 5.20
CA TRP A 157 15.54 3.38 6.35
C TRP A 157 15.33 2.00 6.96
N ARG A 158 14.76 1.97 8.15
CA ARG A 158 14.26 0.74 8.77
C ARG A 158 12.88 0.94 9.36
N LYS A 159 12.12 -0.14 9.47
CA LYS A 159 10.83 -0.14 10.16
C LYS A 159 11.07 -0.12 11.67
N ARG A 160 10.50 0.86 12.37
CA ARG A 160 10.51 0.96 13.84
C ARG A 160 9.43 0.11 14.47
N ILE A 161 8.28 0.06 13.83
CA ILE A 161 7.10 -0.67 14.26
C ILE A 161 6.42 -1.31 13.04
N CYS A 162 5.69 -2.39 13.27
CA CYS A 162 4.82 -2.99 12.28
C CYS A 162 3.38 -2.64 12.61
N VAL A 163 2.71 -1.86 11.77
CA VAL A 163 1.30 -1.48 11.92
C VAL A 163 0.35 -2.46 11.24
N HIS A 164 0.87 -3.41 10.47
CA HIS A 164 0.11 -4.33 9.63
C HIS A 164 -0.13 -5.69 10.28
N LYS A 165 0.74 -6.10 11.20
CA LYS A 165 0.79 -7.47 11.73
C LYS A 165 -0.57 -7.95 12.25
N ASP A 166 -1.20 -7.20 13.13
CA ASP A 166 -2.44 -7.60 13.78
C ASP A 166 -3.60 -7.74 12.79
N VAL A 167 -3.59 -6.94 11.71
CA VAL A 167 -4.62 -6.98 10.66
C VAL A 167 -4.47 -8.21 9.79
N TRP A 168 -3.23 -8.48 9.30
CA TRP A 168 -2.96 -9.59 8.39
C TRP A 168 -3.02 -10.94 9.10
N GLU A 169 -2.46 -11.05 10.31
CA GLU A 169 -2.50 -12.29 11.10
C GLU A 169 -3.90 -12.64 11.60
N ARG A 170 -4.80 -11.66 11.75
CA ARG A 170 -6.25 -11.91 12.02
C ARG A 170 -6.93 -12.68 10.90
N GLU A 171 -6.44 -12.54 9.67
CA GLU A 171 -6.89 -13.28 8.49
C GLU A 171 -6.03 -14.52 8.20
N ASP A 172 -5.28 -15.04 9.18
CA ASP A 172 -4.39 -16.19 9.05
C ASP A 172 -3.33 -16.02 7.93
N ILE A 173 -2.95 -14.78 7.61
CA ILE A 173 -1.87 -14.46 6.69
C ILE A 173 -0.66 -13.97 7.49
N ASN A 174 0.48 -14.64 7.31
CA ASN A 174 1.72 -14.12 7.87
C ASN A 174 2.03 -12.75 7.27
N VAL A 175 2.28 -11.76 8.12
CA VAL A 175 2.55 -10.38 7.70
C VAL A 175 3.74 -10.26 6.73
N GLU A 176 4.69 -11.19 6.76
CA GLU A 176 5.80 -11.24 5.79
C GLU A 176 5.30 -11.45 4.35
N GLN A 177 4.17 -12.10 4.13
CA GLN A 177 3.58 -12.18 2.79
C GLN A 177 3.13 -10.82 2.28
N PHE A 178 2.52 -10.00 3.14
CA PHE A 178 2.18 -8.62 2.79
C PHE A 178 3.44 -7.81 2.46
N TYR A 179 4.47 -7.88 3.30
CA TYR A 179 5.72 -7.18 3.06
C TYR A 179 6.37 -7.61 1.75
N ASN A 180 6.37 -8.90 1.42
CA ASN A 180 6.89 -9.39 0.14
C ASN A 180 6.10 -8.86 -1.07
N LEU A 181 4.78 -8.75 -0.97
CA LEU A 181 3.96 -8.14 -2.01
C LEU A 181 4.27 -6.65 -2.16
N ARG A 182 4.40 -5.93 -1.06
CA ARG A 182 4.74 -4.51 -1.03
C ARG A 182 6.15 -4.25 -1.57
N ASP A 183 7.12 -5.10 -1.23
CA ASP A 183 8.49 -4.99 -1.73
C ASP A 183 8.53 -5.09 -3.27
N LEU A 184 7.74 -6.00 -3.87
CA LEU A 184 7.59 -6.10 -5.32
C LEU A 184 6.96 -4.86 -5.94
N TRP A 185 5.98 -4.25 -5.27
CA TRP A 185 5.37 -2.99 -5.68
C TRP A 185 6.44 -1.87 -5.70
N ILE A 186 7.21 -1.72 -4.61
CA ILE A 186 8.25 -0.69 -4.49
C ILE A 186 9.35 -0.92 -5.53
N GLU A 187 9.82 -2.15 -5.69
CA GLU A 187 10.84 -2.49 -6.68
C GLU A 187 10.39 -2.13 -8.11
N SER A 188 9.16 -2.50 -8.47
CA SER A 188 8.61 -2.19 -9.79
C SER A 188 8.42 -0.70 -10.02
N PHE A 189 7.99 0.05 -9.00
CA PHE A 189 7.86 1.50 -9.02
C PHE A 189 9.22 2.18 -9.26
N VAL A 190 10.23 1.83 -8.45
CA VAL A 190 11.59 2.41 -8.56
C VAL A 190 12.19 2.13 -9.93
N ASN A 191 12.19 0.87 -10.38
CA ASN A 191 12.74 0.48 -11.68
C ASN A 191 12.05 1.18 -12.84
N LYS A 192 10.74 1.32 -12.79
CA LYS A 192 9.95 1.98 -13.82
C LYS A 192 10.17 3.49 -13.83
N LEU A 193 10.26 4.13 -12.66
CA LEU A 193 10.42 5.56 -12.54
C LEU A 193 11.82 6.01 -12.94
N ASN A 194 12.86 5.33 -12.44
CA ASN A 194 14.24 5.58 -12.84
C ASN A 194 15.09 4.30 -12.70
N SER A 195 15.40 3.66 -13.83
CA SER A 195 16.18 2.42 -13.89
C SER A 195 17.65 2.54 -13.48
N LYS A 196 18.14 3.75 -13.15
CA LYS A 196 19.47 3.93 -12.56
C LYS A 196 19.50 3.60 -11.08
N PHE A 197 18.33 3.47 -10.44
CA PHE A 197 18.20 3.13 -9.04
C PHE A 197 17.64 1.72 -8.86
N GLN A 198 17.96 1.12 -7.73
CA GLN A 198 17.41 -0.16 -7.29
C GLN A 198 16.89 -0.06 -5.85
N TYR A 199 15.78 -0.75 -5.59
CA TYR A 199 15.30 -1.02 -4.25
C TYR A 199 15.99 -2.28 -3.71
N VAL A 200 16.45 -2.25 -2.45
CA VAL A 200 17.17 -3.36 -1.81
C VAL A 200 16.68 -3.56 -0.39
N LYS A 201 16.36 -4.81 -0.06
CA LYS A 201 16.20 -5.24 1.33
C LYS A 201 17.54 -5.79 1.81
N ASN A 202 18.15 -5.12 2.77
CA ASN A 202 19.48 -5.46 3.28
C ASN A 202 19.40 -6.56 4.34
N ASP A 203 20.51 -7.31 4.53
CA ASP A 203 20.59 -8.43 5.48
C ASP A 203 20.41 -7.99 6.96
N ASP A 204 20.68 -6.72 7.26
CA ASP A 204 20.51 -6.12 8.59
C ASP A 204 19.08 -5.65 8.88
N GLY A 205 18.14 -5.94 7.97
CA GLY A 205 16.72 -5.57 8.09
C GLY A 205 16.40 -4.12 7.69
N THR A 206 17.38 -3.39 7.14
CA THR A 206 17.16 -2.08 6.55
C THR A 206 16.70 -2.19 5.10
N PHE A 207 16.14 -1.12 4.58
CA PHE A 207 15.74 -0.97 3.18
C PHE A 207 16.49 0.20 2.56
N SER A 208 16.83 0.09 1.30
CA SER A 208 17.55 1.16 0.60
C SER A 208 17.03 1.35 -0.82
N ILE A 209 17.06 2.59 -1.29
CA ILE A 209 17.03 2.92 -2.71
C ILE A 209 18.39 3.54 -3.03
N LYS A 210 19.11 2.97 -3.98
CA LYS A 210 20.47 3.40 -4.30
C LYS A 210 20.78 3.27 -5.78
N ILE A 211 21.72 4.09 -6.25
CA ILE A 211 22.26 4.03 -7.62
C ILE A 211 22.88 2.65 -7.89
N ILE A 212 22.57 2.10 -9.06
CA ILE A 212 23.22 0.89 -9.59
C ILE A 212 24.61 1.30 -10.09
N LYS A 213 25.65 0.70 -9.50
CA LYS A 213 27.05 0.90 -9.89
C LYS A 213 27.45 -0.02 -11.02
#